data_d9cfed528b8ca2424afa36bf689506a4
#
_entry.id   d9cfed528b8ca2424afa36bf689506a4
#
_cell.length_a   1.000
_cell.length_b   1.000
_cell.length_c   1.000
_cell.angle_alpha   90.00
_cell.angle_beta   90.00
_cell.angle_gamma   90.00
#
_symmetry.space_group_name_H-M   'P 1'
#
loop_
_entity.id
_entity.type
_entity.pdbx_description
1 polymer ?
#
loop_
_entity_poly.entity_id
_entity_poly.type
_entity_poly.pdbx_seq_one_letter_code
_entity_poly.pdbx_strand_id
1 'polypeptide(L)' 'NVTRAATSEHIAGAVVGLGAAEVQRRELTEEQTLEIVSAERDERLAAAAQYRAAGQAERAAQLEAEALALDSFLC' A
#
# COMPACT_ATOMS: atom_id res chain seq x y z
N ASN A 1 30.39 20.58 -6.42
CA ASN A 1 29.50 20.37 -6.39
C ASN A 1 28.72 20.21 -6.40
N VAL A 2 29.05 20.18 -6.31
CA VAL A 2 27.93 19.95 -6.23
C VAL A 2 27.25 19.63 -6.21
N THR A 3 27.80 19.55 -6.11
CA THR A 3 26.84 19.22 -6.05
C THR A 3 26.19 19.11 -5.93
N ARG A 4 26.72 19.25 -5.81
CA ARG A 4 25.76 19.18 -5.69
C ARG A 4 24.86 19.09 -5.73
N ALA A 5 25.54 19.16 -5.70
CA ALA A 5 24.37 19.13 -5.71
C ALA A 5 23.64 18.91 -5.89
N ALA A 6 24.17 18.98 -5.97
CA ALA A 6 23.12 18.79 -6.09
C ALA A 6 22.50 18.62 -6.01
N THR A 7 23.08 18.75 -5.83
CA THR A 7 22.11 18.69 -5.74
C THR A 7 21.44 18.89 -5.78
N SER A 8 22.11 19.26 -5.56
CA SER A 8 21.10 19.53 -5.56
C SER A 8 20.47 19.69 -6.06
N GLU A 9 20.87 19.85 -6.07
CA GLU A 9 19.95 20.00 -6.41
C GLU A 9 19.25 19.80 -6.60
N HIS A 10 19.74 20.11 -6.54
CA HIS A 10 18.79 19.90 -6.62
C HIS A 10 18.26 19.86 -6.27
N ILE A 11 18.74 19.94 -6.44
CA ILE A 11 17.98 19.89 -5.62
C ILE A 11 17.37 20.84 -5.12
N ALA A 12 17.67 21.51 -5.17
CA ALA A 12 17.26 22.55 -4.35
C ALA A 12 15.90 23.10 -4.62
N GLY A 13 15.70 23.75 -5.65
CA GLY A 13 14.42 24.36 -5.91
C GLY A 13 13.24 23.41 -5.78
N ALA A 14 13.57 22.16 -5.81
CA ALA A 14 12.54 21.14 -5.70
C ALA A 14 11.86 21.12 -4.34
N VAL A 15 12.47 21.74 -3.37
CA VAL A 15 11.93 21.68 -2.02
C VAL A 15 10.51 22.23 -1.95
N VAL A 16 10.28 23.35 -2.59
CA VAL A 16 8.96 23.96 -2.54
C VAL A 16 7.93 23.07 -3.23
N GLY A 17 8.30 22.55 -4.39
CA GLY A 17 7.41 21.66 -5.09
C GLY A 17 7.11 20.40 -4.32
N LEU A 18 8.09 19.93 -3.56
CA LEU A 18 7.89 18.73 -2.78
C LEU A 18 6.81 18.90 -1.73
N GLY A 19 6.77 20.07 -1.11
CA GLY A 19 5.76 20.30 -0.11
C GLY A 19 4.36 20.19 -0.67
N ALA A 20 4.15 20.80 -1.82
CA ALA A 20 2.84 20.75 -2.46
C ALA A 20 2.46 19.33 -2.83
N ALA A 21 3.42 18.59 -3.37
CA ALA A 21 3.16 17.21 -3.77
C ALA A 21 2.81 16.34 -2.55
N GLU A 22 3.48 16.59 -1.45
CA GLU A 22 3.19 15.81 -0.25
C GLU A 22 1.78 16.04 0.24
N VAL A 23 1.34 17.27 0.20
CA VAL A 23 -0.02 17.57 0.65
C VAL A 23 -1.02 16.81 -0.20
N GLN A 24 -0.81 16.81 -1.50
CA GLN A 24 -1.73 16.12 -2.39
C GLN A 24 -1.74 14.62 -2.14
N ARG A 25 -0.57 14.05 -1.87
CA ARG A 25 -0.51 12.61 -1.66
C ARG A 25 -1.21 12.18 -0.39
N ARG A 26 -1.30 13.08 0.57
CA ARG A 26 -1.96 12.71 1.82
C ARG A 26 -3.47 12.83 1.76
N GLU A 27 -3.97 13.30 0.64
CA GLU A 27 -5.40 13.50 0.52
C GLU A 27 -6.07 12.38 -0.25
N LEU A 28 -5.83 11.17 0.21
CA LEU A 28 -6.60 10.05 -0.29
C LEU A 28 -8.02 10.19 0.23
N THR A 29 -8.97 10.00 -0.67
CA THR A 29 -10.35 10.02 -0.25
C THR A 29 -10.65 8.75 0.54
N GLU A 30 -11.71 8.79 1.31
CA GLU A 30 -12.18 7.62 2.03
C GLU A 30 -12.45 6.48 1.06
N GLU A 31 -13.05 6.82 -0.07
CA GLU A 31 -13.35 5.84 -1.09
C GLU A 31 -12.11 5.17 -1.63
N GLN A 32 -11.06 5.97 -1.89
CA GLN A 32 -9.80 5.40 -2.37
C GLN A 32 -9.15 4.50 -1.34
N THR A 33 -9.24 4.89 -0.09
CA THR A 33 -8.70 4.06 0.98
C THR A 33 -9.42 2.72 1.04
N LEU A 34 -10.73 2.75 0.92
CA LEU A 34 -11.51 1.50 0.95
C LEU A 34 -11.18 0.62 -0.25
N GLU A 35 -10.92 1.23 -1.41
CA GLU A 35 -10.53 0.45 -2.57
C GLU A 35 -9.20 -0.24 -2.35
N ILE A 36 -8.25 0.45 -1.72
CA ILE A 36 -6.95 -0.15 -1.44
C ILE A 36 -7.11 -1.32 -0.47
N VAL A 37 -7.88 -1.13 0.59
CA VAL A 37 -8.09 -2.20 1.57
C VAL A 37 -8.78 -3.39 0.93
N SER A 38 -9.77 -3.12 0.08
CA SER A 38 -10.48 -4.19 -0.62
C SER A 38 -9.54 -5.00 -1.51
N ALA A 39 -8.65 -4.32 -2.22
CA ALA A 39 -7.70 -4.99 -3.08
C ALA A 39 -6.73 -5.84 -2.27
N GLU A 40 -6.28 -5.34 -1.13
CA GLU A 40 -5.39 -6.10 -0.27
C GLU A 40 -6.08 -7.34 0.26
N ARG A 41 -7.32 -7.20 0.67
CA ARG A 41 -8.10 -8.36 1.12
C ARG A 41 -8.21 -9.40 0.03
N ASP A 42 -8.54 -8.96 -1.18
CA ASP A 42 -8.73 -9.90 -2.29
C ASP A 42 -7.43 -10.61 -2.63
N GLU A 43 -6.30 -9.91 -2.58
CA GLU A 43 -5.01 -10.53 -2.83
C GLU A 43 -4.72 -11.64 -1.82
N ARG A 44 -5.04 -11.40 -0.56
CA ARG A 44 -4.79 -12.40 0.46
C ARG A 44 -5.68 -13.61 0.30
N LEU A 45 -6.92 -13.39 -0.11
CA LEU A 45 -7.82 -14.52 -0.36
C LEU A 45 -7.35 -15.36 -1.54
N ALA A 46 -6.89 -14.71 -2.59
CA ALA A 46 -6.37 -15.42 -3.75
C ALA A 46 -5.12 -16.21 -3.40
N ALA A 47 -4.23 -15.61 -2.62
CA ALA A 47 -3.01 -16.31 -2.20
C ALA A 47 -3.37 -17.50 -1.31
N ALA A 48 -4.34 -17.31 -0.41
CA ALA A 48 -4.76 -18.40 0.47
C ALA A 48 -5.27 -19.60 -0.34
N ALA A 49 -6.03 -19.32 -1.38
CA ALA A 49 -6.53 -20.42 -2.22
C ALA A 49 -5.39 -21.19 -2.87
N GLN A 50 -4.36 -20.46 -3.31
CA GLN A 50 -3.20 -21.12 -3.92
C GLN A 50 -2.43 -21.96 -2.91
N TYR A 51 -2.22 -21.43 -1.72
CA TYR A 51 -1.54 -22.19 -0.69
C TYR A 51 -2.34 -23.41 -0.27
N ARG A 52 -3.65 -23.29 -0.19
CA ARG A 52 -4.47 -24.43 0.17
C ARG A 52 -4.40 -25.51 -0.90
N ALA A 53 -4.42 -25.10 -2.17
CA ALA A 53 -4.29 -26.05 -3.26
C ALA A 53 -2.93 -26.74 -3.26
N ALA A 54 -1.92 -26.07 -2.73
CA ALA A 54 -0.58 -26.63 -2.65
C ALA A 54 -0.37 -27.47 -1.39
N GLY A 55 -1.42 -27.67 -0.60
CA GLY A 55 -1.32 -28.48 0.59
C GLY A 55 -0.77 -27.73 1.81
N GLN A 56 -0.70 -26.42 1.74
CA GLN A 56 -0.19 -25.62 2.84
C GLN A 56 -1.35 -24.94 3.55
N ALA A 57 -2.11 -25.73 4.27
CA ALA A 57 -3.34 -25.26 4.89
C ALA A 57 -3.08 -24.24 5.98
N GLU A 58 -1.97 -24.38 6.70
CA GLU A 58 -1.66 -23.44 7.77
C GLU A 58 -1.41 -22.04 7.23
N ARG A 59 -0.61 -21.98 6.17
CA ARG A 59 -0.32 -20.69 5.56
C ARG A 59 -1.59 -20.08 4.98
N ALA A 60 -2.41 -20.92 4.36
CA ALA A 60 -3.68 -20.46 3.82
C ALA A 60 -4.57 -19.89 4.92
N ALA A 61 -4.64 -20.56 6.06
CA ALA A 61 -5.47 -20.09 7.17
C ALA A 61 -4.97 -18.75 7.69
N GLN A 62 -3.65 -18.56 7.73
CA GLN A 62 -3.09 -17.31 8.19
C GLN A 62 -3.49 -16.16 7.27
N LEU A 63 -3.41 -16.40 5.96
CA LEU A 63 -3.79 -15.38 5.00
C LEU A 63 -5.28 -15.09 5.05
N GLU A 64 -6.08 -16.13 5.28
CA GLU A 64 -7.52 -15.93 5.41
C GLU A 64 -7.85 -15.10 6.63
N ALA A 65 -7.11 -15.30 7.72
CA ALA A 65 -7.32 -14.49 8.92
C ALA A 65 -6.95 -13.03 8.66
N GLU A 66 -5.89 -12.79 7.91
CA GLU A 66 -5.50 -11.43 7.56
C GLU A 66 -6.55 -10.79 6.68
N ALA A 67 -7.11 -11.55 5.74
CA ALA A 67 -8.14 -11.03 4.88
C ALA A 67 -9.38 -10.66 5.69
N LEU A 68 -9.72 -11.48 6.67
CA LEU A 68 -10.86 -11.21 7.52
C LEU A 68 -10.66 -9.92 8.31
N ALA A 69 -9.45 -9.70 8.82
CA ALA A 69 -9.15 -8.48 9.53
C ALA A 69 -9.32 -7.26 8.63
N LEU A 70 -8.84 -7.36 7.40
CA LEU A 70 -9.01 -6.27 6.44
C LEU A 70 -10.47 -6.05 6.10
N ASP A 71 -11.22 -7.13 5.97
CA ASP A 71 -12.63 -7.03 5.64
C ASP A 71 -13.40 -6.27 6.71
N SER A 72 -12.97 -6.33 7.94
CA SER A 72 -13.65 -5.63 9.01
C SER A 72 -13.59 -4.10 8.84
N PHE A 73 -12.61 -3.61 8.10
CA PHE A 73 -12.57 -2.19 7.78
C PHE A 73 -13.62 -1.79 6.75
N LEU A 74 -14.12 -2.74 6.00
CA LEU A 74 -15.04 -2.46 4.92
C LEU A 74 -16.49 -2.50 5.37
N CYS A 75 -16.75 -2.98 6.55
CA CYS A 75 -18.10 -3.06 7.11
C CYS A 75 -18.41 -1.96 8.13
#